data_e4cc4aab6c5fac022e668c8268c87d92
#
_entry.id   e4cc4aab6c5fac022e668c8268c87d92
#
_cell.length_a   1.000
_cell.length_b   1.000
_cell.length_c   1.000
_cell.angle_alpha   90.00
_cell.angle_beta   90.00
_cell.angle_gamma   90.00
#
_symmetry.space_group_name_H-M   'P 1'
#
loop_
_entity.id
_entity.type
_entity.pdbx_description
1 polymer ?
#
loop_
_entity_poly.entity_id
_entity_poly.type
_entity_poly.pdbx_seq_one_letter_code
_entity_poly.pdbx_strand_id
1 'polypeptide(L)'
;MARTTPLRWRDVATDLLRRIESGDLAPAGGDGSSGRRRLPPEKELEAHYSVSRNTVRDALSWLQRQGYVVSEQGKGTFVVHRPNIVHVTLSAVELGLAPGGNTSDWYNRDAFISADREVTVSPVKVEIQEGTKVIARYLQTNPGSEFISRHQELFLEGRPWALQTSFYPLSFATQGANRLLYPRDIPEGAVAYLGEALGYREVGFHDEIRARVPDENEKRFFSLGDSAADVVFETVRTAYSP
;
A
#
# COMPACT_ATOMS: atom_id res chain seq x y z
N MET A 1 45.02 2.68 22.72
CA MET A 1 44.44 3.19 21.46
C MET A 1 43.74 2.07 20.75
N ALA A 2 42.40 2.05 20.74
CA ALA A 2 41.64 1.02 20.08
C ALA A 2 41.78 1.22 18.54
N ARG A 3 42.29 0.20 17.85
CA ARG A 3 42.34 0.16 16.38
C ARG A 3 40.89 0.04 15.88
N THR A 4 40.31 1.15 15.44
CA THR A 4 39.03 1.13 14.73
C THR A 4 39.24 0.36 13.42
N THR A 5 38.57 -0.78 13.29
CA THR A 5 38.57 -1.55 12.03
C THR A 5 37.98 -0.66 10.93
N PRO A 6 38.63 -0.51 9.76
CA PRO A 6 38.12 0.33 8.70
C PRO A 6 36.74 -0.20 8.25
N LEU A 7 35.76 0.67 8.14
CA LEU A 7 34.42 0.37 7.64
C LEU A 7 34.53 -0.27 6.25
N ARG A 8 33.84 -1.37 6.06
CA ARG A 8 33.73 -2.04 4.76
C ARG A 8 32.54 -1.44 3.99
N TRP A 9 32.53 -1.61 2.69
CA TRP A 9 31.43 -1.13 1.85
C TRP A 9 30.05 -1.62 2.32
N ARG A 10 29.98 -2.81 2.92
CA ARG A 10 28.74 -3.38 3.49
C ARG A 10 28.21 -2.57 4.66
N ASP A 11 29.10 -2.12 5.53
CA ASP A 11 28.73 -1.31 6.71
C ASP A 11 28.17 0.04 6.26
N VAL A 12 28.81 0.65 5.24
CA VAL A 12 28.35 1.90 4.61
C VAL A 12 27.00 1.68 3.94
N ALA A 13 26.83 0.59 3.18
CA ALA A 13 25.56 0.30 2.50
C ALA A 13 24.42 0.06 3.49
N THR A 14 24.68 -0.65 4.59
CA THR A 14 23.67 -0.93 5.63
C THR A 14 23.26 0.36 6.35
N ASP A 15 24.20 1.23 6.69
CA ASP A 15 23.87 2.50 7.34
C ASP A 15 23.10 3.44 6.39
N LEU A 16 23.54 3.53 5.13
CA LEU A 16 22.80 4.30 4.11
C LEU A 16 21.38 3.76 3.93
N LEU A 17 21.21 2.43 3.88
CA LEU A 17 19.90 1.81 3.76
C LEU A 17 19.01 2.18 4.95
N ARG A 18 19.49 2.02 6.17
CA ARG A 18 18.77 2.42 7.39
C ARG A 18 18.34 3.89 7.35
N ARG A 19 19.25 4.80 6.92
CA ARG A 19 18.94 6.24 6.79
C ARG A 19 17.98 6.56 5.64
N ILE A 20 17.97 5.75 4.58
CA ILE A 20 16.98 5.84 3.51
C ILE A 20 15.59 5.45 4.05
N GLU A 21 15.52 4.35 4.80
CA GLU A 21 14.28 3.81 5.38
C GLU A 21 13.72 4.71 6.49
N SER A 22 14.57 5.25 7.37
CA SER A 22 14.15 6.20 8.42
C SER A 22 13.78 7.59 7.90
N GLY A 23 14.12 7.91 6.64
CA GLY A 23 13.89 9.23 6.09
C GLY A 23 14.95 10.27 6.45
N ASP A 24 15.99 9.92 7.22
CA ASP A 24 17.05 10.84 7.70
C ASP A 24 17.91 11.42 6.57
N LEU A 25 17.85 10.85 5.38
CA LEU A 25 18.49 11.37 4.18
C LEU A 25 17.53 12.28 3.38
N ALA A 26 16.69 13.04 4.08
CA ALA A 26 15.89 14.08 3.45
C ALA A 26 16.81 15.20 2.96
N PRO A 27 16.69 15.70 1.72
CA PRO A 27 17.46 16.83 1.27
C PRO A 27 17.10 18.08 2.09
N ALA A 28 18.10 18.72 2.64
CA ALA A 28 17.98 20.13 2.98
C ALA A 28 17.87 20.90 1.65
N GLY A 29 16.69 21.41 1.31
CA GLY A 29 16.45 22.25 0.14
C GLY A 29 15.98 21.45 -1.09
N GLY A 30 14.66 21.28 -1.22
CA GLY A 30 14.05 20.81 -2.45
C GLY A 30 14.05 21.90 -3.50
N ASP A 31 14.62 21.65 -4.68
CA ASP A 31 14.08 22.27 -5.87
C ASP A 31 12.94 21.38 -6.39
N GLY A 32 11.80 22.02 -6.56
CA GLY A 32 10.50 21.36 -6.71
C GLY A 32 10.23 20.68 -8.04
N SER A 33 11.18 20.01 -8.70
CA SER A 33 10.92 19.50 -10.05
C SER A 33 10.78 17.98 -10.21
N SER A 34 11.02 17.15 -9.17
CA SER A 34 10.73 15.70 -9.33
C SER A 34 10.46 14.90 -8.06
N GLY A 35 10.32 15.51 -6.89
CA GLY A 35 9.96 14.78 -5.64
C GLY A 35 10.95 13.68 -5.19
N ARG A 36 12.02 13.42 -5.93
CA ARG A 36 13.00 12.38 -5.63
C ARG A 36 14.04 12.87 -4.63
N ARG A 37 14.26 12.13 -3.56
CA ARG A 37 15.31 12.42 -2.58
C ARG A 37 16.68 12.15 -3.20
N ARG A 38 17.57 13.15 -3.21
CA ARG A 38 18.93 13.00 -3.68
C ARG A 38 19.85 12.59 -2.52
N LEU A 39 20.72 11.60 -2.75
CA LEU A 39 21.77 11.26 -1.81
C LEU A 39 22.87 12.34 -1.80
N PRO A 40 23.60 12.49 -0.68
CA PRO A 40 24.81 13.31 -0.66
C PRO A 40 25.80 12.87 -1.75
N PRO A 41 26.55 13.79 -2.34
CA PRO A 41 27.60 13.45 -3.31
C PRO A 41 28.62 12.46 -2.75
N GLU A 42 29.23 11.62 -3.64
CA GLU A 42 30.25 10.64 -3.24
C GLU A 42 31.30 11.24 -2.30
N LYS A 43 31.81 12.44 -2.61
CA LYS A 43 32.83 13.13 -1.82
C LYS A 43 32.37 13.43 -0.38
N GLU A 44 31.13 13.78 -0.18
CA GLU A 44 30.56 14.02 1.15
C GLU A 44 30.41 12.69 1.92
N LEU A 45 30.00 11.62 1.22
CA LEU A 45 29.90 10.28 1.81
C LEU A 45 31.28 9.74 2.19
N GLU A 46 32.32 9.98 1.36
CA GLU A 46 33.72 9.66 1.69
C GLU A 46 34.15 10.32 3.00
N ALA A 47 33.87 11.61 3.14
CA ALA A 47 34.22 12.37 4.35
C ALA A 47 33.39 11.90 5.56
N HIS A 48 32.09 11.68 5.39
CA HIS A 48 31.19 11.27 6.47
C HIS A 48 31.56 9.91 7.06
N TYR A 49 31.84 8.93 6.21
CA TYR A 49 32.21 7.58 6.64
C TYR A 49 33.71 7.36 6.85
N SER A 50 34.53 8.35 6.52
CA SER A 50 36.00 8.25 6.55
C SER A 50 36.52 7.02 5.78
N VAL A 51 35.97 6.77 4.59
CA VAL A 51 36.32 5.64 3.72
C VAL A 51 36.81 6.11 2.35
N SER A 52 37.39 5.19 1.58
CA SER A 52 37.83 5.48 0.21
C SER A 52 36.63 5.66 -0.74
N ARG A 53 36.84 6.40 -1.82
CA ARG A 53 35.86 6.55 -2.91
C ARG A 53 35.37 5.23 -3.45
N ASN A 54 36.25 4.25 -3.61
CA ASN A 54 35.88 2.92 -4.09
C ASN A 54 34.91 2.23 -3.13
N THR A 55 35.13 2.36 -1.82
CA THR A 55 34.25 1.81 -0.79
C THR A 55 32.83 2.43 -0.89
N VAL A 56 32.73 3.76 -1.09
CA VAL A 56 31.44 4.44 -1.30
C VAL A 56 30.78 3.95 -2.58
N ARG A 57 31.53 3.84 -3.69
CA ARG A 57 30.98 3.37 -4.97
C ARG A 57 30.49 1.93 -4.92
N ASP A 58 31.18 1.06 -4.23
CA ASP A 58 30.77 -0.33 -4.04
C ASP A 58 29.46 -0.38 -3.23
N ALA A 59 29.33 0.42 -2.17
CA ALA A 59 28.11 0.55 -1.38
C ALA A 59 26.94 1.06 -2.22
N LEU A 60 27.14 2.16 -2.97
CA LEU A 60 26.12 2.73 -3.86
C LEU A 60 25.74 1.75 -4.98
N SER A 61 26.72 1.06 -5.57
CA SER A 61 26.45 0.04 -6.60
C SER A 61 25.64 -1.13 -6.05
N TRP A 62 25.86 -1.52 -4.80
CA TRP A 62 25.04 -2.53 -4.15
C TRP A 62 23.61 -2.03 -3.94
N LEU A 63 23.42 -0.82 -3.37
CA LEU A 63 22.12 -0.20 -3.20
C LEU A 63 21.37 -0.04 -4.54
N GLN A 64 22.08 0.27 -5.62
CA GLN A 64 21.52 0.38 -6.96
C GLN A 64 21.07 -0.98 -7.51
N ARG A 65 21.88 -2.03 -7.37
CA ARG A 65 21.49 -3.40 -7.74
C ARG A 65 20.30 -3.91 -6.94
N GLN A 66 20.19 -3.49 -5.67
CA GLN A 66 19.02 -3.77 -4.84
C GLN A 66 17.84 -2.87 -5.15
N GLY A 67 18.01 -1.84 -6.03
CA GLY A 67 17.00 -0.89 -6.47
C GLY A 67 16.57 0.14 -5.41
N TYR A 68 17.40 0.38 -4.39
CA TYR A 68 17.14 1.44 -3.41
C TYR A 68 17.52 2.82 -3.94
N VAL A 69 18.41 2.88 -4.89
CA VAL A 69 18.87 4.13 -5.50
C VAL A 69 19.01 3.99 -7.01
N VAL A 70 18.91 5.12 -7.71
CA VAL A 70 19.22 5.24 -9.15
C VAL A 70 20.23 6.35 -9.35
N SER A 71 21.26 6.10 -10.16
CA SER A 71 22.25 7.12 -10.52
C SER A 71 21.94 7.70 -11.89
N GLU A 72 21.79 9.02 -11.95
CA GLU A 72 21.60 9.76 -13.19
C GLU A 72 22.90 10.53 -13.51
N GLN A 73 23.44 10.31 -14.72
CA GLN A 73 24.68 10.91 -15.13
C GLN A 73 24.60 12.45 -15.08
N GLY A 74 25.56 13.06 -14.41
CA GLY A 74 25.63 14.53 -14.24
C GLY A 74 24.65 15.11 -13.22
N LYS A 75 23.68 14.35 -12.74
CA LYS A 75 22.65 14.83 -11.80
C LYS A 75 22.84 14.30 -10.38
N GLY A 76 23.38 13.09 -10.23
CA GLY A 76 23.66 12.48 -8.94
C GLY A 76 22.94 11.16 -8.72
N THR A 77 22.92 10.70 -7.46
CA THR A 77 22.25 9.48 -7.04
C THR A 77 20.99 9.85 -6.26
N PHE A 78 19.88 9.24 -6.63
CA PHE A 78 18.56 9.51 -6.07
C PHE A 78 18.01 8.28 -5.39
N VAL A 79 17.34 8.47 -4.27
CA VAL A 79 16.61 7.40 -3.59
C VAL A 79 15.42 7.00 -4.45
N VAL A 80 15.34 5.72 -4.78
CA VAL A 80 14.15 5.14 -5.38
C VAL A 80 13.18 4.83 -4.24
N HIS A 81 12.01 5.42 -4.30
CA HIS A 81 10.96 5.03 -3.38
C HIS A 81 10.55 3.59 -3.72
N ARG A 82 11.05 2.61 -2.96
CA ARG A 82 10.43 1.29 -2.96
C ARG A 82 9.19 1.40 -2.07
N PRO A 83 8.02 1.01 -2.56
CA PRO A 83 6.91 0.75 -1.65
C PRO A 83 7.43 -0.27 -0.63
N ASN A 84 7.29 0.06 0.64
CA ASN A 84 7.67 -0.86 1.71
C ASN A 84 6.93 -2.18 1.47
N ILE A 85 7.65 -3.29 1.49
CA ILE A 85 7.02 -4.60 1.37
C ILE A 85 6.07 -4.74 2.55
N VAL A 86 4.80 -4.83 2.26
CA VAL A 86 3.77 -5.14 3.25
C VAL A 86 3.61 -6.65 3.24
N HIS A 87 3.98 -7.29 4.33
CA HIS A 87 3.73 -8.71 4.51
C HIS A 87 2.27 -8.89 4.93
N VAL A 88 1.45 -9.41 4.03
CA VAL A 88 0.05 -9.76 4.32
C VAL A 88 0.00 -11.23 4.65
N THR A 89 -0.34 -11.59 5.89
CA THR A 89 -0.53 -12.97 6.31
C THR A 89 -2.00 -13.34 6.19
N LEU A 90 -2.36 -14.13 5.18
CA LEU A 90 -3.73 -14.57 4.94
C LEU A 90 -4.21 -15.62 5.95
N SER A 91 -3.30 -16.30 6.64
CA SER A 91 -3.61 -17.33 7.64
C SER A 91 -4.41 -16.83 8.85
N ALA A 92 -4.37 -15.53 9.15
CA ALA A 92 -5.19 -14.94 10.22
C ALA A 92 -6.70 -15.05 9.93
N VAL A 93 -7.08 -15.10 8.66
CA VAL A 93 -8.48 -15.26 8.23
C VAL A 93 -8.95 -16.70 8.42
N GLU A 94 -8.09 -17.69 8.12
CA GLU A 94 -8.38 -19.11 8.32
C GLU A 94 -8.56 -19.49 9.80
N LEU A 95 -7.89 -18.78 10.71
CA LEU A 95 -7.96 -19.03 12.15
C LEU A 95 -9.17 -18.37 12.83
N GLY A 96 -10.09 -17.76 12.08
CA GLY A 96 -11.22 -17.02 12.66
C GLY A 96 -10.80 -15.75 13.42
N LEU A 97 -9.55 -15.34 13.25
CA LEU A 97 -8.98 -14.11 13.80
C LEU A 97 -9.25 -12.91 12.90
N ALA A 98 -10.13 -13.06 11.90
CA ALA A 98 -10.61 -11.93 11.11
C ALA A 98 -11.28 -10.94 12.07
N PRO A 99 -10.68 -9.78 12.30
CA PRO A 99 -11.19 -8.89 13.32
C PRO A 99 -12.50 -8.25 12.83
N GLY A 100 -13.52 -8.34 13.65
CA GLY A 100 -14.55 -7.33 13.62
C GLY A 100 -13.88 -5.99 13.93
N GLY A 101 -14.14 -4.97 13.15
CA GLY A 101 -13.56 -3.65 13.31
C GLY A 101 -13.68 -2.84 12.02
N ASN A 102 -13.40 -1.55 12.11
CA ASN A 102 -13.36 -0.69 10.94
C ASN A 102 -12.14 -1.02 10.04
N THR A 103 -12.14 -0.50 8.83
CA THR A 103 -11.07 -0.79 7.84
C THR A 103 -9.69 -0.45 8.36
N SER A 104 -9.51 0.69 9.05
CA SER A 104 -8.22 1.10 9.60
C SER A 104 -7.74 0.18 10.72
N ASP A 105 -8.63 -0.24 11.62
CA ASP A 105 -8.30 -1.17 12.71
C ASP A 105 -7.89 -2.54 12.18
N TRP A 106 -8.52 -2.96 11.08
CA TRP A 106 -8.19 -4.21 10.42
C TRP A 106 -6.77 -4.21 9.84
N TYR A 107 -6.37 -3.11 9.20
CA TYR A 107 -5.02 -2.96 8.66
C TYR A 107 -3.96 -2.66 9.73
N ASN A 108 -4.32 -2.01 10.83
CA ASN A 108 -3.40 -1.69 11.93
C ASN A 108 -3.18 -2.88 12.90
N ARG A 109 -3.96 -3.96 12.79
CA ARG A 109 -3.73 -5.14 13.61
C ARG A 109 -2.58 -5.97 13.08
N ASP A 110 -1.81 -6.58 13.98
CA ASP A 110 -0.56 -7.32 13.77
C ASP A 110 -0.54 -8.37 12.64
N ALA A 111 -1.67 -8.69 12.08
CA ALA A 111 -1.79 -9.71 11.04
C ALA A 111 -1.34 -9.23 9.65
N PHE A 112 -1.33 -7.90 9.38
CA PHE A 112 -1.16 -7.38 8.02
C PHE A 112 0.00 -6.42 7.84
N ILE A 113 0.28 -5.61 8.84
CA ILE A 113 1.34 -4.60 8.79
C ILE A 113 2.12 -4.71 10.09
N SER A 114 3.44 -4.56 10.03
CA SER A 114 4.27 -4.52 11.25
C SER A 114 3.68 -3.53 12.24
N ALA A 115 3.58 -3.91 13.50
CA ALA A 115 2.87 -3.21 14.59
C ALA A 115 3.30 -1.74 14.82
N ASP A 116 4.38 -1.31 14.19
CA ASP A 116 4.97 0.02 14.28
C ASP A 116 4.59 0.98 13.13
N ARG A 117 3.69 0.55 12.22
CA ARG A 117 3.31 1.34 11.05
C ARG A 117 1.86 1.80 11.12
N GLU A 118 1.65 3.09 10.90
CA GLU A 118 0.32 3.71 10.94
C GLU A 118 -0.39 3.61 9.59
N VAL A 119 -1.61 3.07 9.60
CA VAL A 119 -2.53 3.11 8.47
C VAL A 119 -3.65 4.11 8.78
N THR A 120 -3.87 5.03 7.86
CA THR A 120 -5.01 5.95 7.90
C THR A 120 -5.91 5.74 6.68
N VAL A 121 -7.20 6.03 6.82
CA VAL A 121 -8.19 5.86 5.76
C VAL A 121 -8.98 7.14 5.54
N SER A 122 -9.38 7.39 4.28
CA SER A 122 -10.28 8.49 3.96
C SER A 122 -11.69 8.23 4.49
N PRO A 123 -12.54 9.27 4.61
CA PRO A 123 -13.97 9.06 4.78
C PRO A 123 -14.54 8.16 3.70
N VAL A 124 -15.50 7.31 4.06
CA VAL A 124 -16.18 6.41 3.12
C VAL A 124 -17.01 7.23 2.13
N LYS A 125 -16.76 7.04 0.84
CA LYS A 125 -17.65 7.50 -0.23
C LYS A 125 -18.63 6.39 -0.57
N VAL A 126 -19.92 6.70 -0.59
CA VAL A 126 -20.97 5.74 -0.91
C VAL A 126 -21.73 6.22 -2.13
N GLU A 127 -21.89 5.33 -3.10
CA GLU A 127 -22.64 5.60 -4.33
C GLU A 127 -23.55 4.42 -4.65
N ILE A 128 -24.71 4.70 -5.22
CA ILE A 128 -25.58 3.70 -5.84
C ILE A 128 -25.35 3.80 -7.34
N GLN A 129 -25.03 2.68 -7.96
CA GLN A 129 -24.73 2.63 -9.39
C GLN A 129 -25.23 1.33 -10.01
N GLU A 130 -25.55 1.41 -11.31
CA GLU A 130 -25.80 0.21 -12.10
C GLU A 130 -24.51 -0.60 -12.25
N GLY A 131 -24.57 -1.87 -11.94
CA GLY A 131 -23.43 -2.76 -11.97
C GLY A 131 -22.98 -3.08 -13.39
N THR A 132 -21.66 -3.08 -13.58
CA THR A 132 -21.08 -3.63 -14.80
C THR A 132 -21.36 -5.13 -14.89
N LYS A 133 -21.29 -5.70 -16.10
CA LYS A 133 -21.40 -7.16 -16.30
C LYS A 133 -20.40 -7.95 -15.44
N VAL A 134 -19.25 -7.36 -15.12
CA VAL A 134 -18.20 -7.97 -14.29
C VAL A 134 -18.66 -8.05 -12.84
N ILE A 135 -19.15 -6.94 -12.27
CA ILE A 135 -19.67 -6.90 -10.89
C ILE A 135 -20.86 -7.85 -10.74
N ALA A 136 -21.81 -7.80 -11.68
CA ALA A 136 -22.96 -8.69 -11.68
C ALA A 136 -22.58 -10.17 -11.67
N ARG A 137 -21.51 -10.54 -12.42
CA ARG A 137 -21.00 -11.91 -12.41
C ARG A 137 -20.42 -12.33 -11.06
N TYR A 138 -19.59 -11.48 -10.45
CA TYR A 138 -19.00 -11.77 -9.14
C TYR A 138 -20.05 -11.92 -8.04
N LEU A 139 -21.08 -11.07 -8.05
CA LEU A 139 -22.17 -11.08 -7.07
C LEU A 139 -23.33 -11.98 -7.46
N GLN A 140 -23.22 -12.74 -8.56
CA GLN A 140 -24.25 -13.68 -9.06
C GLN A 140 -25.62 -13.02 -9.19
N THR A 141 -25.65 -11.78 -9.68
CA THR A 141 -26.87 -10.98 -9.91
C THR A 141 -27.13 -10.80 -11.41
N ASN A 142 -28.31 -10.29 -11.74
CA ASN A 142 -28.67 -10.00 -13.12
C ASN A 142 -27.88 -8.77 -13.65
N PRO A 143 -27.53 -8.74 -14.94
CA PRO A 143 -27.01 -7.53 -15.57
C PRO A 143 -28.03 -6.38 -15.39
N GLY A 144 -27.52 -5.19 -15.09
CA GLY A 144 -28.35 -4.02 -14.81
C GLY A 144 -28.87 -3.91 -13.37
N SER A 145 -28.52 -4.87 -12.49
CA SER A 145 -28.81 -4.71 -11.06
C SER A 145 -28.06 -3.52 -10.48
N GLU A 146 -28.70 -2.83 -9.53
CA GLU A 146 -28.08 -1.73 -8.79
C GLU A 146 -27.27 -2.24 -7.61
N PHE A 147 -26.13 -1.58 -7.38
CA PHE A 147 -25.18 -1.90 -6.33
C PHE A 147 -24.84 -0.66 -5.50
N ILE A 148 -24.58 -0.90 -4.23
CA ILE A 148 -23.95 0.06 -3.34
C ILE A 148 -22.45 -0.13 -3.47
N SER A 149 -21.72 0.89 -3.90
CA SER A 149 -20.27 0.94 -3.81
C SER A 149 -19.85 1.74 -2.59
N ARG A 150 -18.90 1.21 -1.84
CA ARG A 150 -18.28 1.87 -0.68
C ARG A 150 -16.79 1.97 -0.94
N HIS A 151 -16.32 3.19 -1.16
CA HIS A 151 -14.93 3.45 -1.56
C HIS A 151 -14.16 4.17 -0.46
N GLN A 152 -12.93 3.77 -0.25
CA GLN A 152 -11.96 4.39 0.66
C GLN A 152 -10.57 4.41 0.04
N GLU A 153 -9.84 5.45 0.36
CA GLU A 153 -8.43 5.62 0.06
C GLU A 153 -7.61 5.29 1.32
N LEU A 154 -6.61 4.44 1.18
CA LEU A 154 -5.78 3.99 2.29
C LEU A 154 -4.38 4.58 2.16
N PHE A 155 -3.86 5.04 3.28
CA PHE A 155 -2.55 5.64 3.37
C PHE A 155 -1.72 4.91 4.43
N LEU A 156 -0.49 4.58 4.10
CA LEU A 156 0.49 4.01 5.00
C LEU A 156 1.54 5.09 5.33
N GLU A 157 1.63 5.46 6.62
CA GLU A 157 2.52 6.55 7.05
C GLU A 157 2.29 7.84 6.26
N GLY A 158 1.02 8.19 6.02
CA GLY A 158 0.61 9.37 5.27
C GLY A 158 0.84 9.30 3.75
N ARG A 159 1.25 8.15 3.19
CA ARG A 159 1.47 7.97 1.75
C ARG A 159 0.38 7.11 1.13
N PRO A 160 -0.08 7.43 -0.09
CA PRO A 160 -1.03 6.59 -0.82
C PRO A 160 -0.55 5.14 -0.89
N TRP A 161 -1.37 4.22 -0.42
CA TRP A 161 -1.02 2.81 -0.37
C TRP A 161 -1.99 1.90 -1.12
N ALA A 162 -3.31 2.10 -0.93
CA ALA A 162 -4.31 1.30 -1.60
C ALA A 162 -5.61 2.07 -1.85
N LEU A 163 -6.32 1.69 -2.90
CA LEU A 163 -7.71 2.05 -3.15
C LEU A 163 -8.57 0.82 -2.87
N GLN A 164 -9.60 0.97 -2.07
CA GLN A 164 -10.52 -0.11 -1.75
C GLN A 164 -11.94 0.26 -2.15
N THR A 165 -12.61 -0.60 -2.89
CA THR A 165 -14.04 -0.47 -3.18
C THR A 165 -14.73 -1.78 -2.89
N SER A 166 -15.74 -1.74 -2.03
CA SER A 166 -16.60 -2.87 -1.74
C SER A 166 -17.95 -2.69 -2.42
N PHE A 167 -18.45 -3.73 -3.05
CA PHE A 167 -19.74 -3.73 -3.76
C PHE A 167 -20.72 -4.65 -3.05
N TYR A 168 -21.93 -4.15 -2.87
CA TYR A 168 -23.05 -4.89 -2.26
C TYR A 168 -24.31 -4.71 -3.12
N PRO A 169 -25.13 -5.75 -3.35
CA PRO A 169 -26.42 -5.60 -3.98
C PRO A 169 -27.28 -4.56 -3.25
N LEU A 170 -27.93 -3.66 -3.97
CA LEU A 170 -28.81 -2.66 -3.34
C LEU A 170 -29.94 -3.31 -2.53
N SER A 171 -30.34 -4.53 -2.93
CA SER A 171 -31.33 -5.32 -2.19
C SER A 171 -30.94 -5.61 -0.74
N PHE A 172 -29.66 -5.63 -0.39
CA PHE A 172 -29.23 -5.82 0.99
C PHE A 172 -29.71 -4.67 1.88
N ALA A 173 -29.64 -3.43 1.39
CA ALA A 173 -30.13 -2.29 2.15
C ALA A 173 -31.66 -2.33 2.35
N THR A 174 -32.40 -2.76 1.35
CA THR A 174 -33.87 -2.87 1.44
C THR A 174 -34.32 -4.06 2.31
N GLN A 175 -33.48 -5.04 2.52
CA GLN A 175 -33.74 -6.20 3.37
C GLN A 175 -33.30 -5.99 4.84
N GLY A 176 -32.72 -4.85 5.19
CA GLY A 176 -32.34 -4.53 6.56
C GLY A 176 -30.93 -3.98 6.75
N ALA A 177 -30.02 -4.19 5.81
CA ALA A 177 -28.65 -3.71 5.89
C ALA A 177 -28.51 -2.24 5.42
N ASN A 178 -29.37 -1.34 5.92
CA ASN A 178 -29.44 0.04 5.48
C ASN A 178 -28.20 0.90 5.83
N ARG A 179 -27.37 0.49 6.82
CA ARG A 179 -26.12 1.19 7.15
C ARG A 179 -25.11 1.17 6.00
N LEU A 180 -25.24 0.24 5.06
CA LEU A 180 -24.42 0.23 3.84
C LEU A 180 -24.56 1.52 3.03
N LEU A 181 -25.70 2.22 3.11
CA LEU A 181 -25.97 3.48 2.43
C LEU A 181 -25.37 4.70 3.11
N TYR A 182 -24.91 4.58 4.35
CA TYR A 182 -24.38 5.74 5.07
C TYR A 182 -22.88 5.94 4.77
N PRO A 183 -22.46 7.19 4.50
CA PRO A 183 -21.05 7.52 4.25
C PRO A 183 -20.27 7.56 5.57
N ARG A 184 -20.36 6.50 6.35
CA ARG A 184 -19.68 6.29 7.62
C ARG A 184 -19.13 4.89 7.65
N ASP A 185 -18.06 4.73 8.37
CA ASP A 185 -17.51 3.41 8.61
C ASP A 185 -18.47 2.54 9.42
N ILE A 186 -18.36 1.24 9.27
CA ILE A 186 -19.11 0.22 10.00
C ILE A 186 -18.12 -0.38 11.01
N PRO A 187 -18.19 0.03 12.30
CA PRO A 187 -17.13 -0.27 13.27
C PRO A 187 -16.87 -1.76 13.48
N GLU A 188 -17.90 -2.60 13.39
CA GLU A 188 -17.82 -4.06 13.48
C GLU A 188 -17.34 -4.72 12.19
N GLY A 189 -17.20 -3.94 11.11
CA GLY A 189 -16.92 -4.42 9.76
C GLY A 189 -18.19 -4.85 9.01
N ALA A 190 -18.15 -4.69 7.69
CA ALA A 190 -19.33 -4.95 6.85
C ALA A 190 -19.80 -6.41 6.89
N VAL A 191 -18.88 -7.38 6.99
CA VAL A 191 -19.21 -8.81 7.06
C VAL A 191 -19.96 -9.14 8.34
N ALA A 192 -19.47 -8.68 9.50
CA ALA A 192 -20.16 -8.89 10.78
C ALA A 192 -21.55 -8.21 10.78
N TYR A 193 -21.63 -6.98 10.27
CA TYR A 193 -22.90 -6.27 10.14
C TYR A 193 -23.90 -7.01 9.23
N LEU A 194 -23.48 -7.55 8.10
CA LEU A 194 -24.33 -8.35 7.22
C LEU A 194 -24.79 -9.64 7.91
N GLY A 195 -23.96 -10.22 8.77
CA GLY A 195 -24.32 -11.35 9.61
C GLY A 195 -25.48 -11.01 10.56
N GLU A 196 -25.41 -9.87 11.24
CA GLU A 196 -26.45 -9.41 12.15
C GLU A 196 -27.74 -9.00 11.42
N ALA A 197 -27.61 -8.23 10.34
CA ALA A 197 -28.75 -7.63 9.66
C ALA A 197 -29.51 -8.60 8.75
N LEU A 198 -28.80 -9.53 8.10
CA LEU A 198 -29.35 -10.39 7.04
C LEU A 198 -29.13 -11.87 7.30
N GLY A 199 -28.40 -12.25 8.36
CA GLY A 199 -28.07 -13.64 8.64
C GLY A 199 -26.96 -14.20 7.74
N TYR A 200 -26.26 -13.38 6.95
CA TYR A 200 -25.13 -13.86 6.13
C TYR A 200 -23.98 -14.28 6.99
N ARG A 201 -23.50 -15.51 6.74
CA ARG A 201 -22.34 -16.06 7.40
C ARG A 201 -21.27 -16.32 6.36
N GLU A 202 -20.19 -15.56 6.40
CA GLU A 202 -19.04 -15.84 5.56
C GLU A 202 -18.46 -17.21 5.90
N VAL A 203 -18.38 -18.10 4.91
CA VAL A 203 -17.79 -19.42 5.05
C VAL A 203 -16.49 -19.58 4.27
N GLY A 204 -16.14 -18.59 3.47
CA GLY A 204 -14.91 -18.54 2.69
C GLY A 204 -14.92 -17.36 1.71
N PHE A 205 -13.76 -17.19 1.07
CA PHE A 205 -13.61 -16.20 0.02
C PHE A 205 -12.74 -16.75 -1.12
N HIS A 206 -12.83 -16.10 -2.27
CA HIS A 206 -11.98 -16.33 -3.43
C HIS A 206 -11.29 -15.02 -3.80
N ASP A 207 -9.96 -15.05 -3.95
CA ASP A 207 -9.16 -13.92 -4.38
C ASP A 207 -8.63 -14.13 -5.79
N GLU A 208 -8.89 -13.18 -6.67
CA GLU A 208 -8.22 -13.05 -7.96
C GLU A 208 -7.22 -11.91 -7.87
N ILE A 209 -5.93 -12.20 -8.08
CA ILE A 209 -4.86 -11.21 -8.05
C ILE A 209 -4.28 -11.07 -9.45
N ARG A 210 -4.20 -9.85 -9.94
CA ARG A 210 -3.60 -9.54 -11.24
C ARG A 210 -2.76 -8.28 -11.20
N ALA A 211 -1.67 -8.26 -11.99
CA ALA A 211 -0.91 -7.05 -12.27
C ALA A 211 -1.46 -6.43 -13.56
N ARG A 212 -1.69 -5.12 -13.56
CA ARG A 212 -2.15 -4.37 -14.73
C ARG A 212 -1.62 -2.95 -14.75
N VAL A 213 -1.72 -2.30 -15.89
CA VAL A 213 -1.43 -0.86 -16.00
C VAL A 213 -2.45 -0.09 -15.17
N PRO A 214 -2.01 0.94 -14.41
CA PRO A 214 -2.91 1.78 -13.63
C PRO A 214 -3.81 2.62 -14.56
N ASP A 215 -5.04 2.86 -14.11
CA ASP A 215 -5.94 3.83 -14.73
C ASP A 215 -5.60 5.27 -14.31
N GLU A 216 -6.29 6.26 -14.88
CA GLU A 216 -6.03 7.68 -14.62
C GLU A 216 -6.31 8.10 -13.17
N ASN A 217 -7.27 7.45 -12.48
CA ASN A 217 -7.55 7.72 -11.07
C ASN A 217 -6.45 7.16 -10.19
N GLU A 218 -6.00 5.95 -10.49
CA GLU A 218 -4.90 5.28 -9.81
C GLU A 218 -3.57 6.02 -10.02
N LYS A 219 -3.27 6.45 -11.25
CA LYS A 219 -2.11 7.29 -11.53
C LYS A 219 -2.12 8.55 -10.68
N ARG A 220 -3.25 9.22 -10.61
CA ARG A 220 -3.41 10.45 -9.82
C ARG A 220 -3.24 10.18 -8.33
N PHE A 221 -3.91 9.16 -7.80
CA PHE A 221 -3.87 8.83 -6.39
C PHE A 221 -2.46 8.41 -5.95
N PHE A 222 -1.83 7.49 -6.68
CA PHE A 222 -0.49 7.00 -6.37
C PHE A 222 0.64 7.93 -6.84
N SER A 223 0.32 9.06 -7.47
CA SER A 223 1.30 9.98 -8.07
C SER A 223 2.25 9.29 -9.04
N LEU A 224 1.72 8.38 -9.87
CA LEU A 224 2.45 7.68 -10.91
C LEU A 224 2.58 8.54 -12.18
N GLY A 225 3.66 8.35 -12.92
CA GLY A 225 3.84 8.97 -14.23
C GLY A 225 3.23 8.11 -15.36
N ASP A 226 3.49 8.53 -16.60
CA ASP A 226 3.07 7.77 -17.79
C ASP A 226 4.09 6.69 -18.20
N SER A 227 4.80 6.13 -17.25
CA SER A 227 5.75 5.06 -17.51
C SER A 227 5.01 3.74 -17.80
N ALA A 228 5.32 3.11 -18.91
CA ALA A 228 4.82 1.77 -19.22
C ALA A 228 5.31 0.68 -18.24
N ALA A 229 6.26 1.01 -17.36
CA ALA A 229 6.77 0.12 -16.32
C ALA A 229 5.97 0.20 -15.02
N ASP A 230 5.08 1.19 -14.88
CA ASP A 230 4.25 1.32 -13.68
C ASP A 230 3.10 0.32 -13.75
N VAL A 231 3.00 -0.53 -12.73
CA VAL A 231 1.92 -1.52 -12.60
C VAL A 231 1.29 -1.41 -11.22
N VAL A 232 0.00 -1.70 -11.16
CA VAL A 232 -0.74 -1.90 -9.91
C VAL A 232 -1.12 -3.36 -9.75
N PHE A 233 -1.17 -3.82 -8.51
CA PHE A 233 -1.78 -5.11 -8.18
C PHE A 233 -3.25 -4.86 -7.84
N GLU A 234 -4.13 -5.50 -8.59
CA GLU A 234 -5.56 -5.49 -8.31
C GLU A 234 -5.94 -6.84 -7.69
N THR A 235 -6.55 -6.78 -6.52
CA THR A 235 -7.12 -7.95 -5.85
C THR A 235 -8.63 -7.83 -5.83
N VAL A 236 -9.32 -8.80 -6.43
CA VAL A 236 -10.78 -8.92 -6.35
C VAL A 236 -11.11 -10.05 -5.41
N ARG A 237 -11.66 -9.72 -4.25
CA ARG A 237 -12.14 -10.70 -3.26
C ARG A 237 -13.64 -10.88 -3.39
N THR A 238 -14.07 -12.11 -3.51
CA THR A 238 -15.48 -12.49 -3.45
C THR A 238 -15.70 -13.36 -2.22
N ALA A 239 -16.50 -12.87 -1.27
CA ALA A 239 -16.90 -13.62 -0.08
C ALA A 239 -18.19 -14.42 -0.36
N TYR A 240 -18.30 -15.59 0.23
CA TYR A 240 -19.43 -16.50 0.06
C TYR A 240 -20.16 -16.72 1.38
N SER A 241 -21.49 -16.80 1.27
CA SER A 241 -22.39 -17.28 2.32
C SER A 241 -23.16 -18.51 1.80
N PRO A 242 -23.50 -19.47 2.64
CA PRO A 242 -24.29 -20.64 2.24
C PRO A 242 -25.63 -20.28 1.65
#